data_1ec294bbad7d33ce3fd088b38663fbd7
#
_entry.id   1ec294bbad7d33ce3fd088b38663fbd7
#
_cell.length_a   1.000
_cell.length_b   1.000
_cell.length_c   1.000
_cell.angle_alpha   90.00
_cell.angle_beta   90.00
_cell.angle_gamma   90.00
#
_symmetry.space_group_name_H-M   'P 1'
#
loop_
_entity.id
_entity.type
_entity.pdbx_description
1 polymer ?
#
loop_
_entity_poly.entity_id
_entity_poly.type
_entity_poly.pdbx_seq_one_letter_code
_entity_poly.pdbx_strand_id
1 'polypeptide(L)'
;MALLQDLIQQIDDPVLRERIMQETDKLVKQKKFGLVFEEHLPECTPLYDVPIRVGCKVALKTGYVSDIYTVLKIDGDTVLCDRRETHEQKTFQMSDIVAVAEFGEPIYPTLKPLDFVENAPDSDLWHTLIEADNYHALQLLEYLYAEKVDCIYIDPPYNTGAKDWKYNNDYVDESDTYRHSKWLSMMQKRLKIAKKLLNPKDSVLIVTIDEKEYLHLGCLLEEFFPEGSIQMISSVINPAGVSRNGAFARVDEYIYFVQLGNSEVRRLELSDEWRLRPEDKRALRLRWNTLIRTGTNVLRSERPNLFYPIFVYKDGHAIHSVGEPYYGENRDEILAPDGTIAIWPIRSNGEEGNWQISNGNLLNLATKGYIHLGRFTDRGMAISYLKKGKFRKLSLVRL
;
A
#
# COMPACT_ATOMS: atom_id res chain seq x y z
N MET A 1 -14.43 -12.15 -31.23
CA MET A 1 -13.27 -11.71 -32.05
C MET A 1 -13.58 -11.91 -33.53
N ALA A 2 -13.97 -13.10 -34.01
CA ALA A 2 -14.33 -13.31 -35.40
C ALA A 2 -15.37 -12.31 -35.95
N LEU A 3 -16.47 -12.10 -35.21
CA LEU A 3 -17.53 -11.16 -35.60
C LEU A 3 -17.04 -9.71 -35.77
N LEU A 4 -16.11 -9.24 -34.94
CA LEU A 4 -15.55 -7.88 -35.05
C LEU A 4 -14.67 -7.73 -36.29
N GLN A 5 -13.86 -8.74 -36.58
CA GLN A 5 -13.02 -8.75 -37.79
C GLN A 5 -13.89 -8.80 -39.07
N ASP A 6 -14.97 -9.60 -39.07
CA ASP A 6 -15.91 -9.63 -40.18
C ASP A 6 -16.62 -8.29 -40.41
N LEU A 7 -16.98 -7.58 -39.34
CA LEU A 7 -17.56 -6.23 -39.41
C LEU A 7 -16.56 -5.20 -39.94
N ILE A 8 -15.30 -5.29 -39.54
CA ILE A 8 -14.25 -4.40 -40.04
C ILE A 8 -13.99 -4.61 -41.52
N GLN A 9 -14.08 -5.86 -42.00
CA GLN A 9 -13.90 -6.16 -43.43
C GLN A 9 -15.03 -5.61 -44.30
N GLN A 10 -16.22 -5.33 -43.77
CA GLN A 10 -17.34 -4.73 -44.47
C GLN A 10 -17.22 -3.22 -44.68
N ILE A 11 -16.17 -2.58 -44.17
CA ILE A 11 -15.91 -1.15 -44.35
C ILE A 11 -15.34 -0.95 -45.74
N ASP A 12 -16.03 -0.20 -46.58
CA ASP A 12 -15.64 0.05 -47.99
C ASP A 12 -14.36 0.92 -48.12
N ASP A 13 -14.17 1.90 -47.21
CA ASP A 13 -12.98 2.74 -47.21
C ASP A 13 -11.74 1.98 -46.70
N PRO A 14 -10.75 1.69 -47.52
CA PRO A 14 -9.58 0.91 -47.18
C PRO A 14 -8.70 1.60 -46.11
N VAL A 15 -8.64 2.93 -46.12
CA VAL A 15 -7.83 3.70 -45.16
C VAL A 15 -8.47 3.68 -43.77
N LEU A 16 -9.80 3.84 -43.70
CA LEU A 16 -10.55 3.78 -42.47
C LEU A 16 -10.52 2.34 -41.89
N ARG A 17 -10.71 1.32 -42.74
CA ARG A 17 -10.63 -0.09 -42.36
C ARG A 17 -9.29 -0.44 -41.73
N GLU A 18 -8.17 -0.03 -42.35
CA GLU A 18 -6.82 -0.31 -41.85
C GLU A 18 -6.57 0.39 -40.51
N ARG A 19 -6.97 1.67 -40.36
CA ARG A 19 -6.87 2.37 -39.08
C ARG A 19 -7.68 1.74 -37.97
N ILE A 20 -8.93 1.33 -38.23
CA ILE A 20 -9.78 0.65 -37.23
C ILE A 20 -9.16 -0.70 -36.87
N MET A 21 -8.62 -1.44 -37.84
CA MET A 21 -7.96 -2.72 -37.59
C MET A 21 -6.72 -2.54 -36.70
N GLN A 22 -5.89 -1.54 -36.97
CA GLN A 22 -4.71 -1.23 -36.13
C GLN A 22 -5.09 -0.83 -34.70
N GLU A 23 -6.11 0.01 -34.52
CA GLU A 23 -6.59 0.38 -33.17
C GLU A 23 -7.26 -0.79 -32.45
N THR A 24 -8.01 -1.61 -33.18
CA THR A 24 -8.59 -2.86 -32.61
C THR A 24 -7.50 -3.82 -32.17
N ASP A 25 -6.45 -4.02 -32.97
CA ASP A 25 -5.32 -4.87 -32.62
C ASP A 25 -4.54 -4.34 -31.42
N LYS A 26 -4.38 -3.01 -31.29
CA LYS A 26 -3.80 -2.41 -30.09
C LYS A 26 -4.66 -2.68 -28.84
N LEU A 27 -5.97 -2.46 -28.93
CA LEU A 27 -6.92 -2.72 -27.85
C LEU A 27 -6.91 -4.20 -27.42
N VAL A 28 -6.88 -5.11 -28.39
CA VAL A 28 -6.85 -6.58 -28.13
C VAL A 28 -5.52 -7.00 -27.52
N LYS A 29 -4.40 -6.44 -27.96
CA LYS A 29 -3.06 -6.75 -27.38
C LYS A 29 -2.86 -6.17 -25.98
N GLN A 30 -3.52 -5.05 -25.67
CA GLN A 30 -3.43 -4.42 -24.34
C GLN A 30 -4.26 -5.17 -23.26
N LYS A 31 -5.38 -5.78 -23.63
CA LYS A 31 -6.24 -6.50 -22.67
C LYS A 31 -5.92 -8.00 -22.68
N LYS A 32 -4.90 -8.41 -21.93
CA LYS A 32 -4.57 -9.84 -21.73
C LYS A 32 -5.44 -10.48 -20.67
N PHE A 33 -5.95 -9.72 -19.72
CA PHE A 33 -6.84 -10.13 -18.63
C PHE A 33 -7.81 -8.99 -18.34
N GLY A 34 -9.07 -9.31 -18.11
CA GLY A 34 -10.10 -8.34 -17.74
C GLY A 34 -10.85 -8.81 -16.50
N LEU A 35 -11.12 -7.90 -15.58
CA LEU A 35 -11.96 -8.15 -14.42
C LEU A 35 -13.44 -8.16 -14.89
N VAL A 36 -14.12 -9.29 -14.69
CA VAL A 36 -15.55 -9.43 -15.01
C VAL A 36 -16.32 -9.60 -13.71
N PHE A 37 -17.28 -8.71 -13.47
CA PHE A 37 -18.17 -8.77 -12.32
C PHE A 37 -19.55 -8.21 -12.68
N GLU A 38 -20.55 -8.59 -11.91
CA GLU A 38 -21.90 -8.07 -12.08
C GLU A 38 -21.96 -6.60 -11.64
N GLU A 39 -22.44 -5.73 -12.52
CA GLU A 39 -22.59 -4.32 -12.18
C GLU A 39 -23.87 -4.12 -11.37
N HIS A 40 -23.72 -3.64 -10.15
CA HIS A 40 -24.82 -3.28 -9.28
C HIS A 40 -25.09 -1.78 -9.34
N LEU A 41 -26.32 -1.41 -9.62
CA LEU A 41 -26.77 -0.02 -9.62
C LEU A 41 -27.75 0.18 -8.46
N PRO A 42 -27.64 1.28 -7.68
CA PRO A 42 -28.61 1.58 -6.66
C PRO A 42 -29.96 1.86 -7.30
N GLU A 43 -31.04 1.31 -6.75
CA GLU A 43 -32.40 1.55 -7.24
C GLU A 43 -32.84 2.99 -7.04
N CYS A 44 -32.38 3.62 -5.97
CA CYS A 44 -32.61 5.04 -5.70
C CYS A 44 -31.46 5.65 -4.88
N THR A 45 -31.40 6.98 -4.88
CA THR A 45 -30.43 7.76 -4.12
C THR A 45 -31.14 8.67 -3.12
N PRO A 46 -30.81 8.60 -1.82
CA PRO A 46 -31.33 9.54 -0.83
C PRO A 46 -30.87 10.98 -1.11
N LEU A 47 -31.79 11.92 -1.02
CA LEU A 47 -31.55 13.35 -1.21
C LEU A 47 -31.71 14.08 0.13
N TYR A 48 -30.59 14.34 0.80
CA TYR A 48 -30.61 15.09 2.06
C TYR A 48 -30.84 16.58 1.81
N ASP A 49 -31.44 17.28 2.77
CA ASP A 49 -31.79 18.70 2.71
C ASP A 49 -32.76 19.08 1.57
N VAL A 50 -33.43 18.11 0.96
CA VAL A 50 -34.50 18.36 0.00
C VAL A 50 -35.84 18.39 0.75
N PRO A 51 -36.63 19.47 0.62
CA PRO A 51 -37.95 19.56 1.27
C PRO A 51 -38.91 18.48 0.76
N ILE A 52 -39.47 17.71 1.67
CA ILE A 52 -40.48 16.70 1.35
C ILE A 52 -41.82 17.44 1.06
N ARG A 53 -42.45 17.11 -0.07
CA ARG A 53 -43.69 17.70 -0.54
C ARG A 53 -44.65 16.59 -0.98
N VAL A 54 -45.94 16.90 -1.05
CA VAL A 54 -46.93 15.99 -1.65
C VAL A 54 -46.52 15.67 -3.08
N GLY A 55 -46.53 14.38 -3.44
CA GLY A 55 -46.10 13.86 -4.73
C GLY A 55 -44.61 13.51 -4.80
N CYS A 56 -43.78 13.88 -3.80
CA CYS A 56 -42.38 13.44 -3.74
C CYS A 56 -42.26 11.94 -3.47
N LYS A 57 -41.19 11.35 -3.99
CA LYS A 57 -40.78 10.01 -3.63
C LYS A 57 -39.92 10.07 -2.37
N VAL A 58 -40.21 9.19 -1.43
CA VAL A 58 -39.49 9.11 -0.15
C VAL A 58 -39.18 7.66 0.20
N ALA A 59 -38.14 7.47 1.02
CA ALA A 59 -37.83 6.20 1.65
C ALA A 59 -37.55 6.43 3.14
N LEU A 60 -37.54 5.35 3.92
CA LEU A 60 -37.10 5.40 5.31
C LEU A 60 -35.61 5.72 5.38
N LYS A 61 -35.18 6.55 6.32
CA LYS A 61 -33.76 6.83 6.61
C LYS A 61 -33.02 5.60 7.12
N THR A 62 -33.73 4.67 7.71
CA THR A 62 -33.22 3.41 8.24
C THR A 62 -33.97 2.23 7.61
N GLY A 63 -33.25 1.22 7.12
CA GLY A 63 -33.82 0.06 6.44
C GLY A 63 -33.59 0.09 4.93
N TYR A 64 -34.36 -0.70 4.20
CA TYR A 64 -34.21 -0.85 2.74
C TYR A 64 -34.69 0.41 2.02
N VAL A 65 -33.78 1.08 1.31
CA VAL A 65 -34.11 2.25 0.46
C VAL A 65 -34.85 1.81 -0.81
N SER A 66 -34.89 0.52 -1.10
CA SER A 66 -35.73 -0.06 -2.16
C SER A 66 -37.24 0.10 -1.91
N ASP A 67 -37.65 0.25 -0.66
CA ASP A 67 -39.04 0.54 -0.33
C ASP A 67 -39.36 2.00 -0.59
N ILE A 68 -39.74 2.34 -1.82
CA ILE A 68 -40.08 3.69 -2.25
C ILE A 68 -41.57 3.94 -2.02
N TYR A 69 -41.85 5.08 -1.40
CA TYR A 69 -43.19 5.57 -1.12
C TYR A 69 -43.43 6.90 -1.83
N THR A 70 -44.64 7.15 -2.25
CA THR A 70 -45.12 8.47 -2.74
C THR A 70 -45.87 9.19 -1.65
N VAL A 71 -45.52 10.41 -1.38
CA VAL A 71 -46.18 11.24 -0.38
C VAL A 71 -47.56 11.65 -0.88
N LEU A 72 -48.61 11.22 -0.17
CA LEU A 72 -50.02 11.57 -0.49
C LEU A 72 -50.47 12.81 0.26
N LYS A 73 -50.16 12.91 1.55
CA LYS A 73 -50.59 14.02 2.41
C LYS A 73 -49.57 14.30 3.50
N ILE A 74 -49.41 15.55 3.85
CA ILE A 74 -48.60 16.01 4.97
C ILE A 74 -49.52 16.72 5.97
N ASP A 75 -49.45 16.33 7.25
CA ASP A 75 -50.20 16.90 8.34
C ASP A 75 -49.28 17.15 9.55
N GLY A 76 -48.75 18.37 9.61
CA GLY A 76 -47.66 18.68 10.56
C GLY A 76 -46.44 17.83 10.34
N ASP A 77 -46.00 17.11 11.38
CA ASP A 77 -44.85 16.21 11.31
C ASP A 77 -45.18 14.78 10.82
N THR A 78 -46.45 14.54 10.46
CA THR A 78 -46.94 13.25 10.03
C THR A 78 -47.19 13.22 8.53
N VAL A 79 -46.67 12.19 7.86
CA VAL A 79 -46.70 12.06 6.39
C VAL A 79 -47.40 10.77 6.02
N LEU A 80 -48.52 10.87 5.31
CA LEU A 80 -49.21 9.72 4.73
C LEU A 80 -48.57 9.40 3.37
N CYS A 81 -48.12 8.17 3.20
CA CYS A 81 -47.42 7.71 2.02
C CYS A 81 -48.08 6.45 1.43
N ASP A 82 -47.95 6.29 0.13
CA ASP A 82 -48.39 5.12 -0.63
C ASP A 82 -47.17 4.34 -1.08
N ARG A 83 -47.11 3.03 -0.75
CA ARG A 83 -46.00 2.17 -1.17
C ARG A 83 -46.16 1.82 -2.65
N ARG A 84 -45.13 2.09 -3.44
CA ARG A 84 -45.17 1.95 -4.91
C ARG A 84 -45.57 0.59 -5.42
N GLU A 85 -45.05 -0.48 -4.81
CA GLU A 85 -45.29 -1.82 -5.32
C GLU A 85 -46.61 -2.44 -4.90
N THR A 86 -47.07 -2.14 -3.69
CA THR A 86 -48.22 -2.80 -3.05
C THR A 86 -49.42 -1.88 -2.93
N HIS A 87 -49.28 -0.56 -3.16
CA HIS A 87 -50.26 0.46 -2.90
C HIS A 87 -50.80 0.46 -1.46
N GLU A 88 -49.97 -0.02 -0.53
CA GLU A 88 -50.27 0.00 0.89
C GLU A 88 -49.98 1.39 1.45
N GLN A 89 -50.98 2.01 2.06
CA GLN A 89 -50.80 3.31 2.69
C GLN A 89 -50.20 3.17 4.08
N LYS A 90 -49.11 3.90 4.34
CA LYS A 90 -48.43 3.97 5.63
C LYS A 90 -48.21 5.42 6.05
N THR A 91 -48.23 5.63 7.35
CA THR A 91 -47.96 6.91 7.95
C THR A 91 -46.62 6.91 8.63
N PHE A 92 -45.77 7.89 8.31
CA PHE A 92 -44.43 8.06 8.86
C PHE A 92 -44.27 9.40 9.54
N GLN A 93 -43.32 9.54 10.44
CA GLN A 93 -42.86 10.84 10.93
C GLN A 93 -41.96 11.48 9.87
N MET A 94 -42.03 12.79 9.71
CA MET A 94 -41.19 13.56 8.78
C MET A 94 -39.68 13.33 9.05
N SER A 95 -39.30 13.15 10.32
CA SER A 95 -37.92 12.86 10.75
C SER A 95 -37.39 11.55 10.25
N ASP A 96 -38.26 10.55 9.99
CA ASP A 96 -37.88 9.17 9.71
C ASP A 96 -37.72 8.87 8.22
N ILE A 97 -38.15 9.81 7.37
CA ILE A 97 -38.15 9.67 5.92
C ILE A 97 -37.18 10.66 5.27
N VAL A 98 -36.72 10.34 4.09
CA VAL A 98 -35.85 11.14 3.24
C VAL A 98 -36.39 11.14 1.80
N ALA A 99 -36.29 12.27 1.11
CA ALA A 99 -36.60 12.33 -0.31
C ALA A 99 -35.60 11.43 -1.09
N VAL A 100 -36.07 10.79 -2.16
CA VAL A 100 -35.24 9.94 -3.00
C VAL A 100 -35.41 10.30 -4.47
N ALA A 101 -34.30 10.18 -5.22
CA ALA A 101 -34.29 10.11 -6.67
C ALA A 101 -34.15 8.66 -7.12
N GLU A 102 -34.99 8.22 -8.06
CA GLU A 102 -34.89 6.89 -8.64
C GLU A 102 -33.74 6.79 -9.63
N PHE A 103 -33.34 5.56 -9.94
CA PHE A 103 -32.32 5.33 -10.97
C PHE A 103 -32.73 5.97 -12.31
N GLY A 104 -31.79 6.74 -12.87
CA GLY A 104 -32.01 7.49 -14.12
C GLY A 104 -32.62 8.89 -13.95
N GLU A 105 -33.08 9.27 -12.76
CA GLU A 105 -33.47 10.66 -12.48
C GLU A 105 -32.21 11.53 -12.31
N PRO A 106 -32.13 12.69 -12.96
CA PRO A 106 -30.96 13.57 -12.84
C PRO A 106 -30.89 14.19 -11.45
N ILE A 107 -29.72 14.06 -10.82
CA ILE A 107 -29.40 14.71 -9.54
C ILE A 107 -28.39 15.81 -9.81
N TYR A 108 -28.67 17.01 -9.28
CA TYR A 108 -27.80 18.18 -9.38
C TYR A 108 -27.28 18.58 -7.99
N PRO A 109 -26.20 17.93 -7.50
CA PRO A 109 -25.64 18.26 -6.21
C PRO A 109 -25.08 19.69 -6.20
N THR A 110 -25.12 20.35 -5.04
CA THR A 110 -24.53 21.66 -4.83
C THR A 110 -23.86 21.72 -3.47
N LEU A 111 -22.88 22.62 -3.30
CA LEU A 111 -22.21 22.85 -2.02
C LEU A 111 -22.90 23.97 -1.26
N LYS A 112 -23.10 23.77 0.03
CA LYS A 112 -23.59 24.77 0.97
C LYS A 112 -22.48 25.08 1.97
N PRO A 113 -21.94 26.31 2.01
CA PRO A 113 -20.99 26.70 3.04
C PRO A 113 -21.61 26.56 4.43
N LEU A 114 -20.91 25.87 5.35
CA LEU A 114 -21.35 25.68 6.72
C LEU A 114 -20.58 26.56 7.68
N ASP A 115 -19.26 26.50 7.63
CA ASP A 115 -18.35 27.21 8.52
C ASP A 115 -16.98 27.38 7.89
N PHE A 116 -16.15 28.30 8.41
CA PHE A 116 -14.77 28.45 8.03
C PHE A 116 -13.92 29.00 9.19
N VAL A 117 -12.63 28.65 9.20
CA VAL A 117 -11.65 29.16 10.15
C VAL A 117 -10.47 29.75 9.37
N GLU A 118 -10.18 31.01 9.57
CA GLU A 118 -9.09 31.71 8.90
C GLU A 118 -7.87 31.77 9.81
N ASN A 119 -6.89 30.88 9.57
CA ASN A 119 -5.64 30.81 10.36
C ASN A 119 -4.50 31.63 9.76
N ALA A 120 -4.58 31.97 8.48
CA ALA A 120 -3.54 32.67 7.72
C ALA A 120 -4.18 33.62 6.71
N PRO A 121 -4.60 34.84 7.12
CA PRO A 121 -5.34 35.78 6.27
C PRO A 121 -4.57 36.25 5.03
N ASP A 122 -3.24 36.11 5.03
CA ASP A 122 -2.37 36.47 3.90
C ASP A 122 -2.12 35.29 2.93
N SER A 123 -2.77 34.14 3.13
CA SER A 123 -2.58 32.94 2.34
C SER A 123 -3.83 32.53 1.56
N ASP A 124 -3.67 32.24 0.27
CA ASP A 124 -4.74 31.71 -0.57
C ASP A 124 -4.86 30.17 -0.47
N LEU A 125 -4.11 29.51 0.43
CA LEU A 125 -4.14 28.07 0.62
C LEU A 125 -5.21 27.66 1.62
N TRP A 126 -6.14 26.81 1.19
CA TRP A 126 -7.28 26.35 1.98
C TRP A 126 -7.27 24.83 2.15
N HIS A 127 -7.65 24.39 3.36
CA HIS A 127 -8.08 23.03 3.62
C HIS A 127 -9.59 22.98 3.61
N THR A 128 -10.19 22.21 2.73
CA THR A 128 -11.64 22.12 2.57
C THR A 128 -12.16 20.77 3.02
N LEU A 129 -13.14 20.76 3.92
CA LEU A 129 -13.90 19.56 4.31
C LEU A 129 -15.25 19.60 3.61
N ILE A 130 -15.58 18.56 2.85
CA ILE A 130 -16.89 18.39 2.20
C ILE A 130 -17.60 17.23 2.89
N GLU A 131 -18.67 17.52 3.62
CA GLU A 131 -19.54 16.52 4.24
C GLU A 131 -20.65 16.15 3.27
N ALA A 132 -20.54 14.97 2.65
CA ALA A 132 -21.49 14.50 1.65
C ALA A 132 -21.31 13.00 1.38
N ASP A 133 -22.21 12.40 0.59
CA ASP A 133 -21.89 11.17 -0.11
C ASP A 133 -20.69 11.41 -1.02
N ASN A 134 -19.66 10.57 -0.87
CA ASN A 134 -18.39 10.74 -1.55
C ASN A 134 -18.51 10.76 -3.08
N TYR A 135 -19.42 9.97 -3.67
CA TYR A 135 -19.60 9.94 -5.11
C TYR A 135 -20.11 11.28 -5.66
N HIS A 136 -21.11 11.88 -4.98
CA HIS A 136 -21.65 13.18 -5.39
C HIS A 136 -20.68 14.31 -5.14
N ALA A 137 -19.90 14.27 -4.05
CA ALA A 137 -18.85 15.24 -3.79
C ALA A 137 -17.78 15.20 -4.91
N LEU A 138 -17.34 14.01 -5.32
CA LEU A 138 -16.37 13.86 -6.42
C LEU A 138 -16.91 14.39 -7.75
N GLN A 139 -18.22 14.20 -8.06
CA GLN A 139 -18.83 14.76 -9.26
C GLN A 139 -18.77 16.29 -9.29
N LEU A 140 -18.97 16.95 -8.13
CA LEU A 140 -18.83 18.41 -8.03
C LEU A 140 -17.41 18.88 -8.24
N LEU A 141 -16.44 18.15 -7.70
CA LEU A 141 -15.02 18.48 -7.86
C LEU A 141 -14.55 18.39 -9.32
N GLU A 142 -15.15 17.53 -10.14
CA GLU A 142 -14.80 17.39 -11.56
C GLU A 142 -14.90 18.72 -12.32
N TYR A 143 -15.84 19.60 -12.00
CA TYR A 143 -15.99 20.88 -12.66
C TYR A 143 -14.81 21.85 -12.49
N LEU A 144 -14.18 21.84 -11.32
CA LEU A 144 -13.13 22.80 -10.96
C LEU A 144 -11.73 22.16 -10.96
N TYR A 145 -11.64 20.86 -10.69
CA TYR A 145 -10.40 20.17 -10.39
C TYR A 145 -10.05 19.05 -11.39
N ALA A 146 -10.73 18.98 -12.55
CA ALA A 146 -10.33 18.02 -13.59
C ALA A 146 -8.86 18.20 -13.97
N GLU A 147 -8.08 17.11 -13.96
CA GLU A 147 -6.65 17.05 -14.28
C GLU A 147 -5.74 17.96 -13.41
N LYS A 148 -6.19 18.35 -12.21
CA LYS A 148 -5.47 19.29 -11.34
C LYS A 148 -5.04 18.69 -9.99
N VAL A 149 -5.51 17.50 -9.66
CA VAL A 149 -5.23 16.88 -8.36
C VAL A 149 -3.93 16.11 -8.44
N ASP A 150 -2.96 16.44 -7.59
CA ASP A 150 -1.63 15.82 -7.58
C ASP A 150 -1.60 14.54 -6.73
N CYS A 151 -2.48 14.43 -5.73
CA CYS A 151 -2.53 13.25 -4.87
C CYS A 151 -3.97 12.95 -4.43
N ILE A 152 -4.38 11.70 -4.59
CA ILE A 152 -5.63 11.18 -4.00
C ILE A 152 -5.26 10.06 -3.04
N TYR A 153 -5.72 10.15 -1.78
CA TYR A 153 -5.63 9.08 -0.80
C TYR A 153 -7.03 8.56 -0.49
N ILE A 154 -7.20 7.24 -0.56
CA ILE A 154 -8.48 6.57 -0.30
C ILE A 154 -8.26 5.47 0.74
N ASP A 155 -9.12 5.44 1.74
CA ASP A 155 -9.28 4.34 2.69
C ASP A 155 -10.72 3.80 2.55
N PRO A 156 -10.98 2.91 1.58
CA PRO A 156 -12.32 2.41 1.31
C PRO A 156 -12.74 1.39 2.38
N PRO A 157 -14.05 1.09 2.51
CA PRO A 157 -14.47 -0.02 3.34
C PRO A 157 -13.81 -1.33 2.87
N TYR A 158 -13.27 -2.11 3.81
CA TYR A 158 -12.48 -3.31 3.51
C TYR A 158 -13.33 -4.54 3.17
N ASN A 159 -14.66 -4.41 3.21
CA ASN A 159 -15.62 -5.47 2.90
C ASN A 159 -15.43 -6.71 3.77
N THR A 160 -15.14 -6.49 5.06
CA THR A 160 -14.83 -7.56 6.02
C THR A 160 -16.00 -8.48 6.31
N GLY A 161 -17.22 -8.08 5.96
CA GLY A 161 -18.47 -8.75 6.30
C GLY A 161 -19.02 -8.37 7.69
N ALA A 162 -18.34 -7.45 8.40
CA ALA A 162 -18.73 -7.00 9.74
C ALA A 162 -19.82 -5.90 9.73
N LYS A 163 -20.55 -5.73 8.61
CA LYS A 163 -21.54 -4.65 8.41
C LYS A 163 -20.91 -3.25 8.54
N ASP A 164 -19.70 -3.10 8.05
CA ASP A 164 -18.88 -1.90 8.11
C ASP A 164 -19.19 -0.88 7.00
N TRP A 165 -19.96 -1.28 6.00
CA TRP A 165 -20.39 -0.38 4.92
C TRP A 165 -21.79 -0.74 4.40
N LYS A 166 -22.41 0.21 3.70
CA LYS A 166 -23.76 0.08 3.15
C LYS A 166 -23.74 0.15 1.63
N TYR A 167 -24.57 -0.68 1.03
CA TYR A 167 -24.97 -0.61 -0.37
C TYR A 167 -26.48 -0.45 -0.46
N ASN A 168 -26.99 0.57 -1.12
CA ASN A 168 -28.40 0.95 -1.11
C ASN A 168 -28.99 1.08 0.32
N ASN A 169 -28.25 1.72 1.23
CA ASN A 169 -28.54 1.82 2.66
C ASN A 169 -28.54 0.51 3.46
N ASP A 170 -28.37 -0.63 2.82
CA ASP A 170 -28.26 -1.91 3.51
C ASP A 170 -26.81 -2.23 3.85
N TYR A 171 -26.58 -2.74 5.05
CA TYR A 171 -25.27 -3.25 5.43
C TYR A 171 -24.94 -4.52 4.67
N VAL A 172 -23.78 -4.51 4.02
CA VAL A 172 -23.25 -5.70 3.37
C VAL A 172 -22.59 -6.59 4.42
N ASP A 173 -23.01 -7.85 4.51
CA ASP A 173 -22.48 -8.83 5.46
C ASP A 173 -21.88 -10.06 4.77
N GLU A 174 -21.36 -11.00 5.57
CA GLU A 174 -20.72 -12.22 5.05
C GLU A 174 -21.66 -13.14 4.28
N SER A 175 -22.96 -13.07 4.51
CA SER A 175 -23.96 -13.90 3.83
C SER A 175 -24.32 -13.37 2.43
N ASP A 176 -23.93 -12.15 2.10
CA ASP A 176 -24.17 -11.55 0.79
C ASP A 176 -23.25 -12.16 -0.27
N THR A 177 -23.82 -12.98 -1.13
CA THR A 177 -23.10 -13.65 -2.23
C THR A 177 -22.53 -12.66 -3.26
N TYR A 178 -23.10 -11.47 -3.35
CA TYR A 178 -22.69 -10.40 -4.28
C TYR A 178 -21.81 -9.34 -3.63
N ARG A 179 -21.35 -9.55 -2.41
CA ARG A 179 -20.59 -8.53 -1.67
C ARG A 179 -19.38 -7.98 -2.43
N HIS A 180 -18.63 -8.86 -3.13
CA HIS A 180 -17.45 -8.47 -3.90
C HIS A 180 -17.82 -7.66 -5.14
N SER A 181 -18.83 -8.08 -5.90
CA SER A 181 -19.28 -7.32 -7.07
C SER A 181 -19.97 -6.00 -6.72
N LYS A 182 -20.69 -5.93 -5.60
CA LYS A 182 -21.22 -4.66 -5.06
C LYS A 182 -20.09 -3.71 -4.67
N TRP A 183 -19.06 -4.23 -4.00
CA TRP A 183 -17.88 -3.45 -3.63
C TRP A 183 -17.13 -2.94 -4.86
N LEU A 184 -16.90 -3.80 -5.85
CA LEU A 184 -16.28 -3.42 -7.11
C LEU A 184 -17.08 -2.35 -7.85
N SER A 185 -18.41 -2.48 -7.92
CA SER A 185 -19.28 -1.47 -8.53
C SER A 185 -19.19 -0.12 -7.83
N MET A 186 -19.13 -0.12 -6.49
CA MET A 186 -18.95 1.08 -5.67
C MET A 186 -17.60 1.74 -5.95
N MET A 187 -16.51 0.98 -5.96
CA MET A 187 -15.16 1.47 -6.21
C MET A 187 -14.98 1.94 -7.65
N GLN A 188 -15.48 1.19 -8.62
CA GLN A 188 -15.41 1.51 -10.05
C GLN A 188 -15.91 2.91 -10.35
N LYS A 189 -17.08 3.27 -9.84
CA LYS A 189 -17.70 4.59 -10.05
C LYS A 189 -16.82 5.72 -9.52
N ARG A 190 -16.23 5.54 -8.34
CA ARG A 190 -15.36 6.51 -7.68
C ARG A 190 -13.99 6.63 -8.37
N LEU A 191 -13.40 5.52 -8.75
CA LEU A 191 -12.11 5.50 -9.46
C LEU A 191 -12.22 6.12 -10.86
N LYS A 192 -13.37 5.98 -11.55
CA LYS A 192 -13.62 6.68 -12.84
C LYS A 192 -13.52 8.20 -12.68
N ILE A 193 -14.10 8.75 -11.61
CA ILE A 193 -14.02 10.19 -11.35
C ILE A 193 -12.63 10.57 -10.83
N ALA A 194 -12.06 9.79 -9.92
CA ALA A 194 -10.71 10.01 -9.42
C ALA A 194 -9.68 10.12 -10.56
N LYS A 195 -9.78 9.23 -11.56
CA LYS A 195 -8.93 9.30 -12.75
C LYS A 195 -9.05 10.61 -13.51
N LYS A 196 -10.27 11.17 -13.63
CA LYS A 196 -10.50 12.46 -14.29
C LYS A 196 -9.97 13.65 -13.47
N LEU A 197 -9.93 13.53 -12.16
CA LEU A 197 -9.39 14.57 -11.28
C LEU A 197 -7.88 14.60 -11.25
N LEU A 198 -7.23 13.43 -11.33
CA LEU A 198 -5.78 13.29 -11.25
C LEU A 198 -5.08 13.97 -12.43
N ASN A 199 -3.99 14.68 -12.10
CA ASN A 199 -3.10 15.27 -13.10
C ASN A 199 -2.38 14.14 -13.88
N PRO A 200 -2.61 13.99 -15.18
CA PRO A 200 -2.03 12.88 -15.94
C PRO A 200 -0.52 12.99 -16.13
N LYS A 201 0.08 14.16 -15.85
CA LYS A 201 1.51 14.41 -16.04
C LYS A 201 2.35 14.08 -14.81
N ASP A 202 1.78 14.25 -13.60
CA ASP A 202 2.51 14.06 -12.35
C ASP A 202 1.53 13.95 -11.19
N SER A 203 1.06 12.74 -10.89
CA SER A 203 0.17 12.51 -9.76
C SER A 203 0.27 11.10 -9.21
N VAL A 204 -0.30 10.89 -8.01
CA VAL A 204 -0.36 9.58 -7.37
C VAL A 204 -1.73 9.32 -6.76
N LEU A 205 -2.25 8.11 -6.99
CA LEU A 205 -3.38 7.57 -6.23
C LEU A 205 -2.85 6.55 -5.22
N ILE A 206 -3.27 6.71 -3.97
CA ILE A 206 -2.91 5.81 -2.86
C ILE A 206 -4.18 5.19 -2.31
N VAL A 207 -4.23 3.86 -2.23
CA VAL A 207 -5.41 3.13 -1.73
C VAL A 207 -4.98 2.09 -0.71
N THR A 208 -5.51 2.19 0.52
CA THR A 208 -5.34 1.17 1.55
C THR A 208 -6.39 0.08 1.40
N ILE A 209 -6.04 -1.17 1.73
CA ILE A 209 -6.95 -2.31 1.65
C ILE A 209 -6.42 -3.49 2.48
N ASP A 210 -7.28 -4.42 2.84
CA ASP A 210 -6.89 -5.67 3.49
C ASP A 210 -6.90 -6.90 2.55
N GLU A 211 -6.68 -8.07 3.12
CA GLU A 211 -6.64 -9.34 2.38
C GLU A 211 -7.98 -9.76 1.79
N LYS A 212 -9.09 -9.08 2.09
CA LYS A 212 -10.42 -9.46 1.56
C LYS A 212 -10.60 -9.01 0.11
N GLU A 213 -10.14 -7.78 -0.19
CA GLU A 213 -10.39 -7.15 -1.48
C GLU A 213 -9.11 -6.76 -2.26
N TYR A 214 -7.91 -6.99 -1.73
CA TYR A 214 -6.68 -6.53 -2.40
C TYR A 214 -6.51 -7.07 -3.82
N LEU A 215 -6.88 -8.33 -4.07
CA LEU A 215 -6.79 -8.92 -5.41
C LEU A 215 -7.77 -8.26 -6.39
N HIS A 216 -9.03 -8.07 -5.96
CA HIS A 216 -10.05 -7.42 -6.78
C HIS A 216 -9.70 -5.96 -7.07
N LEU A 217 -9.22 -5.25 -6.04
CA LEU A 217 -8.75 -3.88 -6.20
C LEU A 217 -7.57 -3.78 -7.15
N GLY A 218 -6.58 -4.68 -7.03
CA GLY A 218 -5.42 -4.69 -7.91
C GLY A 218 -5.82 -4.84 -9.38
N CYS A 219 -6.69 -5.82 -9.69
CA CYS A 219 -7.22 -6.00 -11.05
C CYS A 219 -8.00 -4.77 -11.54
N LEU A 220 -8.81 -4.16 -10.67
CA LEU A 220 -9.57 -2.97 -11.00
C LEU A 220 -8.65 -1.77 -11.29
N LEU A 221 -7.59 -1.59 -10.51
CA LEU A 221 -6.60 -0.53 -10.73
C LEU A 221 -5.83 -0.75 -12.05
N GLU A 222 -5.43 -1.98 -12.37
CA GLU A 222 -4.79 -2.30 -13.66
C GLU A 222 -5.71 -2.00 -14.86
N GLU A 223 -7.01 -2.23 -14.72
CA GLU A 223 -7.98 -1.92 -15.77
C GLU A 223 -8.16 -0.41 -15.96
N PHE A 224 -8.25 0.34 -14.85
CA PHE A 224 -8.51 1.78 -14.91
C PHE A 224 -7.28 2.62 -15.22
N PHE A 225 -6.09 2.18 -14.81
CA PHE A 225 -4.84 2.91 -14.94
C PHE A 225 -3.79 2.11 -15.73
N PRO A 226 -4.09 1.67 -16.96
CA PRO A 226 -3.15 0.87 -17.76
C PRO A 226 -1.87 1.64 -18.11
N GLU A 227 -1.91 2.98 -18.06
CA GLU A 227 -0.77 3.88 -18.25
C GLU A 227 0.05 4.11 -16.98
N GLY A 228 -0.50 3.76 -15.81
CA GLY A 228 0.10 4.01 -14.51
C GLY A 228 1.11 2.94 -14.10
N SER A 229 2.09 3.32 -13.29
CA SER A 229 2.95 2.38 -12.58
C SER A 229 2.30 1.99 -11.26
N ILE A 230 1.84 0.73 -11.16
CA ILE A 230 1.14 0.22 -9.98
C ILE A 230 2.11 -0.55 -9.10
N GLN A 231 2.22 -0.17 -7.83
CA GLN A 231 3.02 -0.85 -6.83
C GLN A 231 2.20 -1.13 -5.58
N MET A 232 2.25 -2.36 -5.08
CA MET A 232 1.66 -2.74 -3.80
C MET A 232 2.72 -2.86 -2.72
N ILE A 233 2.43 -2.33 -1.53
CA ILE A 233 3.26 -2.44 -0.34
C ILE A 233 2.47 -3.19 0.74
N SER A 234 3.10 -4.16 1.41
CA SER A 234 2.58 -4.76 2.64
C SER A 234 3.04 -3.94 3.83
N SER A 235 2.10 -3.47 4.64
CA SER A 235 2.33 -2.70 5.87
C SER A 235 2.05 -3.57 7.09
N VAL A 236 3.06 -3.79 7.94
CA VAL A 236 2.88 -4.56 9.18
C VAL A 236 2.16 -3.70 10.20
N ILE A 237 0.89 -4.02 10.48
CA ILE A 237 0.04 -3.32 11.45
C ILE A 237 0.17 -3.89 12.86
N ASN A 238 0.35 -5.21 12.98
CA ASN A 238 0.53 -5.89 14.26
C ASN A 238 1.50 -7.06 14.13
N PRO A 239 2.78 -6.92 14.52
CA PRO A 239 3.78 -7.99 14.42
C PRO A 239 3.45 -9.24 15.23
N ALA A 240 2.63 -9.13 16.27
CA ALA A 240 2.18 -10.27 17.08
C ALA A 240 1.05 -11.07 16.39
N GLY A 241 0.43 -10.46 15.39
CA GLY A 241 -0.72 -11.01 14.68
C GLY A 241 -2.03 -10.90 15.45
N VAL A 242 -3.12 -10.88 14.72
CA VAL A 242 -4.46 -11.02 15.27
C VAL A 242 -4.88 -12.48 15.08
N SER A 243 -5.10 -13.17 16.20
CA SER A 243 -5.50 -14.58 16.17
C SER A 243 -6.86 -14.75 15.47
N ARG A 244 -6.95 -15.75 14.62
CA ARG A 244 -8.18 -16.12 13.91
C ARG A 244 -8.47 -17.59 14.13
N ASN A 245 -9.73 -17.92 14.33
CA ASN A 245 -10.13 -19.31 14.53
C ASN A 245 -9.95 -20.09 13.21
N GLY A 246 -9.12 -21.13 13.20
CA GLY A 246 -8.89 -22.00 12.04
C GLY A 246 -8.08 -21.40 10.89
N ALA A 247 -7.46 -20.21 11.05
CA ALA A 247 -6.66 -19.55 10.04
C ALA A 247 -5.36 -18.96 10.61
N PHE A 248 -4.43 -18.58 9.72
CA PHE A 248 -3.21 -17.87 10.11
C PHE A 248 -3.55 -16.50 10.70
N ALA A 249 -2.73 -16.06 11.67
CA ALA A 249 -2.85 -14.75 12.26
C ALA A 249 -2.57 -13.65 11.20
N ARG A 250 -3.41 -12.62 11.17
CA ARG A 250 -3.20 -11.45 10.33
C ARG A 250 -2.16 -10.53 10.96
N VAL A 251 -1.17 -10.10 10.19
CA VAL A 251 -0.08 -9.23 10.63
C VAL A 251 0.02 -7.94 9.82
N ASP A 252 -0.59 -7.88 8.63
CA ASP A 252 -0.39 -6.81 7.67
C ASP A 252 -1.68 -6.38 6.96
N GLU A 253 -1.57 -5.24 6.31
CA GLU A 253 -2.50 -4.65 5.35
C GLU A 253 -1.72 -4.23 4.11
N TYR A 254 -2.44 -3.89 3.05
CA TYR A 254 -1.85 -3.55 1.76
C TYR A 254 -2.12 -2.09 1.41
N ILE A 255 -1.17 -1.48 0.72
CA ILE A 255 -1.28 -0.12 0.20
C ILE A 255 -0.90 -0.16 -1.27
N TYR A 256 -1.81 0.20 -2.14
CA TYR A 256 -1.53 0.41 -3.56
C TYR A 256 -1.11 1.85 -3.82
N PHE A 257 -0.05 2.01 -4.60
CA PHE A 257 0.39 3.26 -5.18
C PHE A 257 0.24 3.17 -6.70
N VAL A 258 -0.55 4.05 -7.27
CA VAL A 258 -0.69 4.20 -8.72
C VAL A 258 -0.06 5.53 -9.11
N GLN A 259 1.10 5.47 -9.74
CA GLN A 259 1.87 6.63 -10.17
C GLN A 259 1.55 6.95 -11.62
N LEU A 260 1.19 8.19 -11.91
CA LEU A 260 0.87 8.68 -13.26
C LEU A 260 1.94 9.64 -13.79
N GLY A 261 2.20 9.57 -15.10
CA GLY A 261 3.13 10.45 -15.77
C GLY A 261 4.56 10.34 -15.25
N ASN A 262 5.11 11.45 -14.76
CA ASN A 262 6.50 11.55 -14.25
C ASN A 262 6.61 11.33 -12.75
N SER A 263 5.54 10.95 -12.08
CA SER A 263 5.53 10.70 -10.65
C SER A 263 6.49 9.56 -10.29
N GLU A 264 7.36 9.77 -9.30
CA GLU A 264 8.38 8.80 -8.89
C GLU A 264 8.63 8.81 -7.38
N VAL A 265 9.05 7.67 -6.85
CA VAL A 265 9.47 7.57 -5.44
C VAL A 265 10.87 8.16 -5.29
N ARG A 266 10.99 9.25 -4.54
CA ARG A 266 12.27 9.89 -4.20
C ARG A 266 12.75 9.51 -2.81
N ARG A 267 14.06 9.45 -2.66
CA ARG A 267 14.67 9.30 -1.33
C ARG A 267 14.58 10.62 -0.60
N LEU A 268 13.91 10.60 0.54
CA LEU A 268 13.89 11.74 1.45
C LEU A 268 15.09 11.68 2.40
N GLU A 269 15.74 12.82 2.62
CA GLU A 269 16.61 12.98 3.78
C GLU A 269 15.72 13.12 5.02
N LEU A 270 15.98 12.26 6.01
CA LEU A 270 15.26 12.36 7.27
C LEU A 270 15.67 13.66 7.98
N SER A 271 14.69 14.47 8.34
CA SER A 271 14.90 15.65 9.19
C SER A 271 15.48 15.26 10.56
N ASP A 272 16.02 16.23 11.30
CA ASP A 272 16.61 15.99 12.62
C ASP A 272 15.61 15.39 13.62
N GLU A 273 14.32 15.61 13.44
CA GLU A 273 13.24 15.03 14.24
C GLU A 273 13.16 13.50 14.13
N TRP A 274 13.54 12.93 12.97
CA TRP A 274 13.60 11.50 12.73
C TRP A 274 14.96 10.88 13.05
N ARG A 275 15.95 11.72 13.43
CA ARG A 275 17.23 11.25 13.93
C ARG A 275 17.06 10.81 15.38
N LEU A 276 17.57 9.63 15.70
CA LEU A 276 17.59 9.14 17.08
C LEU A 276 18.33 10.16 17.96
N ARG A 277 17.63 10.73 18.93
CA ARG A 277 18.24 11.65 19.90
C ARG A 277 19.36 10.92 20.67
N PRO A 278 20.48 11.59 20.98
CA PRO A 278 21.58 10.98 21.74
C PRO A 278 21.18 10.39 23.09
N GLU A 279 20.05 10.87 23.63
CA GLU A 279 19.49 10.44 24.92
C GLU A 279 18.90 9.01 24.88
N ASP A 280 18.58 8.50 23.70
CA ASP A 280 18.02 7.16 23.54
C ASP A 280 19.15 6.11 23.47
N LYS A 281 19.93 6.00 24.55
CA LYS A 281 21.09 5.09 24.68
C LYS A 281 20.78 3.63 24.35
N ARG A 282 19.52 3.18 24.48
CA ARG A 282 19.09 1.82 24.09
C ARG A 282 19.00 1.61 22.59
N ALA A 283 18.58 2.64 21.84
CA ALA A 283 18.47 2.59 20.38
C ALA A 283 19.83 2.72 19.67
N LEU A 284 20.83 3.29 20.36
CA LEU A 284 22.20 3.49 19.86
C LEU A 284 23.12 2.27 20.05
N ARG A 285 22.68 1.23 20.74
CA ARG A 285 23.50 0.01 20.87
C ARG A 285 23.77 -0.60 19.50
N LEU A 286 25.06 -0.53 19.11
CA LEU A 286 25.56 -1.22 17.92
C LEU A 286 25.47 -2.72 18.12
N ARG A 287 24.75 -3.41 17.24
CA ARG A 287 24.72 -4.87 17.24
C ARG A 287 25.79 -5.39 16.31
N TRP A 288 26.92 -5.79 16.89
CA TRP A 288 28.00 -6.46 16.21
C TRP A 288 27.60 -7.89 15.86
N ASN A 289 27.98 -8.34 14.68
CA ASN A 289 27.78 -9.74 14.26
C ASN A 289 29.10 -10.47 14.31
N THR A 290 29.11 -11.70 14.77
CA THR A 290 30.34 -12.50 14.75
C THR A 290 30.84 -12.65 13.33
N LEU A 291 32.19 -12.58 13.16
CA LEU A 291 32.82 -12.73 11.86
C LEU A 291 32.92 -14.21 11.45
N ILE A 292 33.02 -15.11 12.41
CA ILE A 292 32.98 -16.55 12.13
C ILE A 292 31.59 -16.94 11.64
N ARG A 293 31.52 -17.74 10.59
CA ARG A 293 30.25 -18.18 10.02
C ARG A 293 29.51 -19.13 10.93
N THR A 294 28.19 -18.89 11.06
CA THR A 294 27.23 -19.75 11.79
C THR A 294 26.10 -20.14 10.84
N GLY A 295 25.43 -21.25 11.11
CA GLY A 295 24.31 -21.75 10.29
C GLY A 295 24.78 -22.77 9.25
N THR A 296 24.51 -22.53 7.96
CA THR A 296 24.85 -23.42 6.86
C THR A 296 26.21 -23.09 6.24
N ASN A 297 26.90 -24.10 5.65
CA ASN A 297 28.19 -23.96 4.97
C ASN A 297 29.26 -23.35 5.88
N VAL A 298 29.42 -23.90 7.07
CA VAL A 298 30.27 -23.34 8.14
C VAL A 298 31.69 -23.90 8.15
N LEU A 299 31.89 -25.04 7.51
CA LEU A 299 33.17 -25.73 7.51
C LEU A 299 34.07 -25.18 6.41
N ARG A 300 35.41 -25.25 6.67
CA ARG A 300 36.45 -24.91 5.70
C ARG A 300 36.29 -25.63 4.35
N SER A 301 35.98 -26.94 4.39
CA SER A 301 35.76 -27.75 3.20
C SER A 301 34.63 -27.23 2.28
N GLU A 302 33.64 -26.58 2.86
CA GLU A 302 32.50 -26.06 2.11
C GLU A 302 32.78 -24.69 1.44
N ARG A 303 33.70 -23.90 2.06
CA ARG A 303 34.09 -22.58 1.55
C ARG A 303 35.57 -22.27 1.80
N PRO A 304 36.48 -22.96 1.12
CA PRO A 304 37.92 -22.85 1.39
C PRO A 304 38.50 -21.45 1.15
N ASN A 305 37.92 -20.66 0.24
CA ASN A 305 38.33 -19.29 -0.02
C ASN A 305 38.05 -18.32 1.16
N LEU A 306 37.28 -18.74 2.14
CA LEU A 306 36.98 -17.96 3.34
C LEU A 306 37.76 -18.43 4.58
N PHE A 307 38.73 -19.29 4.38
CA PHE A 307 39.65 -19.75 5.40
C PHE A 307 41.01 -19.07 5.20
N TYR A 308 41.25 -18.00 5.96
CA TYR A 308 42.48 -17.19 5.87
C TYR A 308 42.84 -16.62 7.25
N PRO A 309 44.14 -16.31 7.53
CA PRO A 309 44.53 -15.71 8.79
C PRO A 309 44.26 -14.22 8.84
N ILE A 310 43.89 -13.74 10.01
CA ILE A 310 43.83 -12.31 10.35
C ILE A 310 44.94 -12.03 11.33
N PHE A 311 45.91 -11.19 10.95
CA PHE A 311 47.01 -10.83 11.79
C PHE A 311 46.66 -9.63 12.66
N VAL A 312 46.63 -9.83 13.97
CA VAL A 312 46.28 -8.83 14.98
C VAL A 312 47.50 -8.51 15.82
N TYR A 313 47.73 -7.26 16.16
CA TYR A 313 48.80 -6.90 17.08
C TYR A 313 48.62 -7.60 18.43
N LYS A 314 49.77 -7.95 19.09
CA LYS A 314 49.76 -8.68 20.37
C LYS A 314 49.03 -7.95 21.50
N ASP A 315 48.91 -6.63 21.42
CA ASP A 315 48.10 -5.82 22.33
C ASP A 315 46.58 -5.97 22.13
N GLY A 316 46.18 -6.61 21.03
CA GLY A 316 44.78 -6.90 20.70
C GLY A 316 43.97 -5.69 20.25
N HIS A 317 44.59 -4.54 20.00
CA HIS A 317 43.86 -3.28 19.73
C HIS A 317 43.57 -3.02 18.25
N ALA A 318 44.36 -3.60 17.33
CA ALA A 318 44.17 -3.36 15.91
C ALA A 318 44.51 -4.57 15.04
N ILE A 319 43.91 -4.63 13.85
CA ILE A 319 44.34 -5.56 12.79
C ILE A 319 45.55 -4.97 12.10
N HIS A 320 46.63 -5.75 12.02
CA HIS A 320 47.83 -5.43 11.26
C HIS A 320 47.59 -5.65 9.76
N SER A 321 47.19 -6.87 9.41
CA SER A 321 46.95 -7.26 8.03
C SER A 321 46.02 -8.47 7.94
N VAL A 322 45.60 -8.80 6.73
CA VAL A 322 44.73 -9.95 6.44
C VAL A 322 45.46 -10.80 5.40
N GLY A 323 45.63 -12.09 5.69
CA GLY A 323 46.31 -13.01 4.77
C GLY A 323 45.42 -13.46 3.60
N GLU A 324 46.05 -14.14 2.67
CA GLU A 324 45.36 -14.79 1.55
C GLU A 324 44.69 -16.09 2.01
N PRO A 325 43.67 -16.59 1.26
CA PRO A 325 43.05 -17.88 1.52
C PRO A 325 44.09 -19.01 1.57
N TYR A 326 44.03 -19.79 2.65
CA TYR A 326 44.99 -20.86 2.89
C TYR A 326 44.41 -22.23 2.61
N TYR A 327 45.07 -22.99 1.75
CA TYR A 327 44.62 -24.32 1.28
C TYR A 327 45.45 -25.47 1.81
N GLY A 328 46.59 -25.19 2.51
CA GLY A 328 47.50 -26.20 3.07
C GLY A 328 46.88 -26.93 4.27
N GLU A 329 47.53 -28.00 4.72
CA GLU A 329 47.06 -28.81 5.85
C GLU A 329 47.54 -28.29 7.20
N ASN A 330 48.72 -27.66 7.24
CA ASN A 330 49.32 -27.20 8.50
C ASN A 330 49.35 -25.68 8.61
N ARG A 331 48.50 -25.13 9.43
CA ARG A 331 48.37 -23.65 9.68
C ARG A 331 49.64 -23.04 10.28
N ASP A 332 50.45 -23.82 10.99
CA ASP A 332 51.66 -23.35 11.67
C ASP A 332 52.77 -22.98 10.66
N GLU A 333 52.64 -23.35 9.38
CA GLU A 333 53.51 -22.92 8.31
C GLU A 333 53.34 -21.43 7.97
N ILE A 334 52.21 -20.84 8.33
CA ILE A 334 51.95 -19.40 8.11
C ILE A 334 52.55 -18.60 9.28
N LEU A 335 53.73 -18.03 9.03
CA LEU A 335 54.40 -17.19 10.00
C LEU A 335 53.64 -15.83 10.13
N ALA A 336 53.28 -15.50 11.36
CA ALA A 336 52.71 -14.19 11.64
C ALA A 336 53.80 -13.11 11.55
N PRO A 337 53.52 -11.93 10.99
CA PRO A 337 54.44 -10.79 11.03
C PRO A 337 54.88 -10.47 12.44
N ASP A 338 56.08 -9.91 12.58
CA ASP A 338 56.66 -9.55 13.90
C ASP A 338 55.68 -8.68 14.71
N GLY A 339 55.52 -9.03 15.98
CA GLY A 339 54.63 -8.32 16.89
C GLY A 339 53.13 -8.63 16.72
N THR A 340 52.77 -9.60 15.84
CA THR A 340 51.37 -9.98 15.61
C THR A 340 51.11 -11.45 15.98
N ILE A 341 49.83 -11.78 15.95
CA ILE A 341 49.27 -13.13 16.16
C ILE A 341 48.29 -13.44 15.03
N ALA A 342 48.39 -14.66 14.47
CA ALA A 342 47.44 -15.12 13.46
C ALA A 342 46.18 -15.64 14.11
N ILE A 343 45.04 -15.05 13.78
CA ILE A 343 43.69 -15.48 14.22
C ILE A 343 43.04 -16.23 13.06
N TRP A 344 42.67 -17.46 13.30
CA TRP A 344 42.01 -18.35 12.33
C TRP A 344 40.51 -18.54 12.68
N PRO A 345 39.66 -18.89 11.72
CA PRO A 345 38.24 -19.13 11.97
C PRO A 345 38.01 -20.53 12.58
N ILE A 346 38.47 -20.72 13.80
CA ILE A 346 38.30 -21.98 14.54
C ILE A 346 37.00 -21.90 15.34
N ARG A 347 36.17 -22.90 15.16
CA ARG A 347 34.89 -23.03 15.86
C ARG A 347 35.08 -23.45 17.31
N SER A 348 34.07 -23.27 18.14
CA SER A 348 34.12 -23.62 19.57
C SER A 348 34.35 -25.12 19.85
N ASN A 349 34.07 -25.99 18.88
CA ASN A 349 34.31 -27.42 18.94
C ASN A 349 35.72 -27.82 18.41
N GLY A 350 36.56 -26.84 18.04
CA GLY A 350 37.91 -27.04 17.51
C GLY A 350 37.99 -27.28 16.00
N GLU A 351 36.86 -27.41 15.31
CA GLU A 351 36.86 -27.62 13.86
C GLU A 351 37.25 -26.35 13.10
N GLU A 352 37.87 -26.54 11.92
CA GLU A 352 38.17 -25.45 11.01
C GLU A 352 36.88 -24.97 10.31
N GLY A 353 36.49 -23.74 10.64
CA GLY A 353 35.35 -23.07 10.05
C GLY A 353 35.76 -22.16 8.90
N ASN A 354 34.95 -21.12 8.66
CA ASN A 354 35.29 -20.08 7.71
C ASN A 354 34.75 -18.72 8.18
N TRP A 355 35.31 -17.66 7.61
CA TRP A 355 34.82 -16.31 7.85
C TRP A 355 33.53 -16.01 7.07
N GLN A 356 32.78 -15.00 7.48
CA GLN A 356 31.54 -14.59 6.77
C GLN A 356 31.83 -13.75 5.52
N ILE A 357 32.98 -13.12 5.43
CA ILE A 357 33.40 -12.19 4.37
C ILE A 357 34.77 -12.52 3.83
N SER A 358 35.08 -12.09 2.61
CA SER A 358 36.38 -12.31 1.98
C SER A 358 37.47 -11.41 2.60
N ASN A 359 38.72 -11.81 2.45
CA ASN A 359 39.88 -11.10 2.95
C ASN A 359 39.95 -9.64 2.47
N GLY A 360 39.73 -9.36 1.20
CA GLY A 360 39.72 -7.97 0.67
C GLY A 360 38.60 -7.11 1.24
N ASN A 361 37.38 -7.69 1.45
CA ASN A 361 36.29 -6.98 2.09
C ASN A 361 36.53 -6.75 3.58
N LEU A 362 37.18 -7.67 4.27
CA LEU A 362 37.55 -7.51 5.68
C LEU A 362 38.52 -6.33 5.88
N LEU A 363 39.54 -6.23 5.04
CA LEU A 363 40.49 -5.13 5.11
C LEU A 363 39.83 -3.78 4.91
N ASN A 364 38.89 -3.67 3.94
CA ASN A 364 38.11 -2.47 3.70
C ASN A 364 37.18 -2.09 4.91
N LEU A 365 36.64 -3.10 5.59
CA LEU A 365 35.83 -2.85 6.79
C LEU A 365 36.72 -2.46 7.99
N ALA A 366 37.90 -3.04 8.10
CA ALA A 366 38.84 -2.70 9.16
C ALA A 366 39.36 -1.26 9.04
N THR A 367 39.73 -0.80 7.85
CA THR A 367 40.15 0.58 7.59
C THR A 367 39.04 1.61 7.90
N LYS A 368 37.77 1.25 7.74
CA LYS A 368 36.61 2.08 8.08
C LYS A 368 36.18 1.99 9.55
N GLY A 369 36.86 1.17 10.37
CA GLY A 369 36.52 0.96 11.77
C GLY A 369 35.22 0.18 11.98
N TYR A 370 34.83 -0.68 11.04
CA TYR A 370 33.62 -1.50 11.13
C TYR A 370 33.90 -2.92 11.61
N ILE A 371 35.11 -3.16 12.15
CA ILE A 371 35.51 -4.39 12.84
C ILE A 371 35.71 -4.09 14.32
N HIS A 372 35.25 -4.99 15.15
CA HIS A 372 35.45 -4.95 16.60
C HIS A 372 36.21 -6.21 17.02
N LEU A 373 37.34 -6.00 17.69
CA LEU A 373 38.19 -7.05 18.26
C LEU A 373 37.73 -7.28 19.71
N GLY A 374 37.44 -8.51 20.07
CA GLY A 374 37.12 -8.93 21.43
C GLY A 374 38.39 -9.13 22.27
N ARG A 375 38.21 -9.56 23.51
CA ARG A 375 39.37 -9.90 24.38
C ARG A 375 40.03 -11.16 23.89
N PHE A 376 41.37 -11.22 24.08
CA PHE A 376 42.15 -12.41 23.86
C PHE A 376 41.84 -13.45 24.95
N THR A 377 41.63 -14.70 24.56
CA THR A 377 41.36 -15.81 25.47
C THR A 377 42.17 -17.02 25.03
N ASP A 378 42.28 -18.06 25.87
CA ASP A 378 42.96 -19.34 25.52
C ASP A 378 42.38 -20.02 24.28
N ARG A 379 41.19 -19.61 23.84
CA ARG A 379 40.51 -20.09 22.62
C ARG A 379 40.70 -19.16 21.40
N GLY A 380 41.56 -18.15 21.52
CA GLY A 380 41.77 -17.13 20.49
C GLY A 380 40.96 -15.84 20.75
N MET A 381 40.76 -15.03 19.73
CA MET A 381 40.08 -13.74 19.80
C MET A 381 38.79 -13.76 19.01
N ALA A 382 37.70 -13.30 19.63
CA ALA A 382 36.43 -13.10 18.96
C ALA A 382 36.50 -11.86 18.08
N ILE A 383 36.27 -12.00 16.78
CA ILE A 383 36.18 -10.87 15.84
C ILE A 383 34.73 -10.69 15.40
N SER A 384 34.27 -9.44 15.43
CA SER A 384 32.93 -9.08 15.04
C SER A 384 32.93 -7.93 14.04
N TYR A 385 31.90 -7.82 13.24
CA TYR A 385 31.78 -6.78 12.20
C TYR A 385 30.40 -6.17 12.14
N LEU A 386 30.29 -4.98 11.56
CA LEU A 386 29.00 -4.33 11.27
C LEU A 386 28.52 -4.70 9.86
N LYS A 387 27.27 -5.11 9.73
CA LYS A 387 26.64 -5.30 8.42
C LYS A 387 26.31 -3.94 7.76
N LYS A 388 26.34 -3.92 6.41
CA LYS A 388 26.18 -2.71 5.57
C LYS A 388 25.04 -1.77 6.00
N GLY A 389 23.89 -2.30 6.40
CA GLY A 389 22.72 -1.50 6.87
C GLY A 389 22.90 -0.82 8.25
N LYS A 390 24.04 -1.07 8.96
CA LYS A 390 24.29 -0.52 10.30
C LYS A 390 25.43 0.49 10.34
N PHE A 391 26.08 0.80 9.21
CA PHE A 391 27.20 1.72 9.11
C PHE A 391 26.83 3.14 9.53
N ARG A 392 25.61 3.59 9.21
CA ARG A 392 25.10 4.92 9.62
C ARG A 392 24.99 5.06 11.14
N LYS A 393 24.71 4.01 11.89
CA LYS A 393 24.65 4.06 13.36
C LYS A 393 26.01 4.31 13.99
N LEU A 394 27.11 3.87 13.39
CA LEU A 394 28.45 4.05 13.93
C LEU A 394 28.87 5.54 13.90
N SER A 395 28.54 6.28 12.85
CA SER A 395 28.81 7.71 12.75
C SER A 395 28.08 8.53 13.81
N LEU A 396 26.88 8.08 14.22
CA LEU A 396 26.07 8.71 15.27
C LEU A 396 26.57 8.40 16.70
N VAL A 397 27.26 7.28 16.88
CA VAL A 397 27.81 6.84 18.18
C VAL A 397 29.19 7.46 18.46
N ARG A 398 29.93 7.88 17.43
CA ARG A 398 31.26 8.48 17.52
C ARG A 398 31.24 10.01 17.63
N LEU A 399 30.09 10.67 17.46
CA LEU A 399 29.83 12.08 17.73
C LEU A 399 29.29 12.22 19.15
#